data_8b549f85d6577188a85e7229ddbde4eb
#
_entry.id   8b549f85d6577188a85e7229ddbde4eb
#
_cell.length_a   1.000
_cell.length_b   1.000
_cell.length_c   1.000
_cell.angle_alpha   90.00
_cell.angle_beta   90.00
_cell.angle_gamma   90.00
#
_symmetry.space_group_name_H-M   'P 1'
#
loop_
_entity.id
_entity.type
_entity.pdbx_description
1 polymer ?
#
loop_
_entity_poly.entity_id
_entity_poly.type
_entity_poly.pdbx_seq_one_letter_code
_entity_poly.pdbx_strand_id
1 'polypeptide(L)'
;MAAMNGTRTRLRPSRAAGRAVVVAVLLAGTTVFGATTALADDGPSVPPGTEASSEPPVKLDSSDPDLKMPEGGTLAPGKVLDIIQVVEDQGGEERREDTNADIKFALQAEVLFGKDSAKLSAAANSRIAAIGAEIKKQNATKVRVFGFTDNLGSSAHGDVLSKQRADAVQSVLVTSTGASVTFEIRGYGEQYPIADNSTEEGRKKNRRVEVSFPRGEG
;
A
#
# COMPACT_ATOMS: atom_id res chain seq x y z
N MET A 1 43.85 60.72 -11.39
CA MET A 1 43.28 62.03 -11.13
C MET A 1 41.86 61.82 -10.61
N ALA A 2 41.76 62.14 -9.38
CA ALA A 2 40.69 62.84 -8.67
C ALA A 2 39.36 62.08 -8.61
N ALA A 3 38.96 61.52 -7.51
CA ALA A 3 38.70 62.03 -6.15
C ALA A 3 37.29 62.59 -5.97
N MET A 4 36.68 62.09 -4.92
CA MET A 4 35.79 62.74 -3.95
C MET A 4 34.30 62.59 -4.19
N ASN A 5 33.69 62.01 -3.27
CA ASN A 5 33.17 62.35 -1.93
C ASN A 5 31.65 62.46 -1.91
N GLY A 6 31.07 61.81 -1.05
CA GLY A 6 30.48 62.07 0.26
C GLY A 6 28.97 61.94 0.14
N THR A 7 28.16 61.53 1.00
CA THR A 7 28.06 61.87 2.42
C THR A 7 26.98 60.97 3.05
N ARG A 8 27.21 60.54 4.24
CA ARG A 8 26.29 59.86 5.18
C ARG A 8 25.08 60.73 5.52
N THR A 9 23.94 60.13 5.68
CA THR A 9 23.00 60.60 6.68
C THR A 9 22.27 59.45 7.36
N ARG A 10 22.55 59.31 8.63
CA ARG A 10 21.79 58.48 9.59
C ARG A 10 20.64 59.29 10.11
N LEU A 11 19.50 58.66 10.29
CA LEU A 11 18.54 59.07 11.33
C LEU A 11 17.77 57.84 11.84
N ARG A 12 17.91 57.55 13.10
CA ARG A 12 17.07 56.83 14.04
C ARG A 12 16.28 57.84 14.86
N PRO A 13 15.40 57.42 15.79
CA PRO A 13 14.29 56.49 15.84
C PRO A 13 12.99 57.17 16.33
N SER A 14 11.89 56.49 16.34
CA SER A 14 10.80 56.85 17.25
C SER A 14 10.00 55.63 17.70
N ARG A 15 9.98 55.47 19.01
CA ARG A 15 9.12 54.61 19.80
C ARG A 15 7.75 55.25 19.92
N ALA A 16 6.69 54.47 19.75
CA ALA A 16 5.42 54.77 20.42
C ALA A 16 4.75 53.49 20.84
N ALA A 17 4.59 53.33 22.14
CA ALA A 17 3.84 52.31 22.83
C ALA A 17 2.35 52.64 22.75
N GLY A 18 1.54 51.67 22.40
CA GLY A 18 0.09 51.76 22.49
C GLY A 18 -0.44 50.53 23.20
N ARG A 19 -0.80 50.68 24.46
CA ARG A 19 -1.59 49.72 25.24
C ARG A 19 -3.02 49.71 24.72
N ALA A 20 -3.57 48.55 24.41
CA ALA A 20 -5.00 48.39 24.26
C ALA A 20 -5.46 47.09 24.94
N VAL A 21 -6.30 47.31 25.84
CA VAL A 21 -7.18 46.65 26.77
C VAL A 21 -7.79 45.37 26.19
N VAL A 22 -7.65 44.30 26.98
CA VAL A 22 -8.36 43.04 26.89
C VAL A 22 -9.79 43.22 27.39
N VAL A 23 -10.76 42.93 26.56
CA VAL A 23 -12.13 42.66 27.01
C VAL A 23 -12.41 41.16 26.80
N ALA A 24 -12.43 40.46 27.88
CA ALA A 24 -12.89 39.07 27.93
C ALA A 24 -14.42 39.06 27.92
N VAL A 25 -15.02 38.45 26.91
CA VAL A 25 -16.43 38.04 26.93
C VAL A 25 -16.48 36.55 27.06
N LEU A 26 -16.82 36.07 28.25
CA LEU A 26 -17.19 34.72 28.56
C LEU A 26 -18.61 34.46 28.02
N LEU A 27 -18.73 33.66 26.97
CA LEU A 27 -19.97 33.00 26.61
C LEU A 27 -19.80 31.51 26.75
N ALA A 28 -20.37 31.00 27.85
CA ALA A 28 -20.52 29.57 28.08
C ALA A 28 -21.56 29.00 27.11
N GLY A 29 -21.11 28.28 26.10
CA GLY A 29 -21.94 27.47 25.24
C GLY A 29 -21.36 26.05 25.25
N THR A 30 -21.98 25.15 26.05
CA THR A 30 -21.68 23.72 26.05
C THR A 30 -22.27 23.08 24.79
N THR A 31 -21.49 23.02 23.72
CA THR A 31 -21.76 22.08 22.63
C THR A 31 -20.77 20.92 22.80
N VAL A 32 -21.30 19.79 23.26
CA VAL A 32 -20.60 18.51 23.22
C VAL A 32 -20.47 18.13 21.75
N PHE A 33 -19.38 18.55 21.10
CA PHE A 33 -18.92 17.92 19.87
C PHE A 33 -18.20 16.65 20.28
N GLY A 34 -18.86 15.51 20.06
CA GLY A 34 -18.19 14.22 20.03
C GLY A 34 -17.11 14.29 18.94
N ALA A 35 -15.87 14.51 19.36
CA ALA A 35 -14.73 14.28 18.50
C ALA A 35 -14.65 12.77 18.25
N THR A 36 -15.25 12.32 17.16
CA THR A 36 -14.81 11.08 16.54
C THR A 36 -13.38 11.34 16.08
N THR A 37 -12.41 10.90 16.85
CA THR A 37 -11.06 10.74 16.36
C THR A 37 -11.14 9.70 15.25
N ALA A 38 -11.26 10.14 14.02
CA ALA A 38 -10.89 9.33 12.88
C ALA A 38 -9.39 9.07 13.08
N LEU A 39 -9.07 7.85 13.51
CA LEU A 39 -7.71 7.34 13.36
C LEU A 39 -7.49 7.29 11.86
N ALA A 40 -6.75 8.27 11.33
CA ALA A 40 -6.20 8.16 10.01
C ALA A 40 -5.29 6.92 10.05
N ASP A 41 -5.69 5.88 9.36
CA ASP A 41 -4.84 4.75 9.08
C ASP A 41 -3.79 5.26 8.10
N ASP A 42 -2.62 5.66 8.62
CA ASP A 42 -1.45 6.07 7.83
C ASP A 42 -0.73 4.85 7.19
N GLY A 43 -1.38 3.71 7.11
CA GLY A 43 -0.89 2.55 6.38
C GLY A 43 -0.86 2.82 4.87
N PRO A 44 0.06 2.18 4.11
CA PRO A 44 0.04 2.26 2.67
C PRO A 44 -1.32 1.78 2.17
N SER A 45 -2.01 2.61 1.38
CA SER A 45 -3.29 2.23 0.80
C SER A 45 -3.10 1.03 -0.12
N VAL A 46 -3.87 -0.02 0.10
CA VAL A 46 -3.85 -1.22 -0.73
C VAL A 46 -4.98 -1.18 -1.75
N PRO A 47 -4.82 -1.82 -2.92
CA PRO A 47 -5.88 -1.91 -3.92
C PRO A 47 -7.13 -2.56 -3.36
N PRO A 48 -8.34 -2.10 -3.76
CA PRO A 48 -9.59 -2.67 -3.30
C PRO A 48 -9.69 -4.18 -3.50
N GLY A 49 -10.09 -4.90 -2.46
CA GLY A 49 -10.22 -6.36 -2.46
C GLY A 49 -8.92 -7.13 -2.23
N THR A 50 -7.83 -6.42 -1.86
CA THR A 50 -6.59 -7.03 -1.38
C THR A 50 -6.37 -6.76 0.11
N GLU A 51 -7.37 -6.19 0.79
CA GLU A 51 -7.36 -6.05 2.23
C GLU A 51 -7.25 -7.44 2.88
N ALA A 52 -6.45 -7.53 3.93
CA ALA A 52 -6.32 -8.77 4.70
C ALA A 52 -7.71 -9.19 5.22
N SER A 53 -8.19 -10.33 4.77
CA SER A 53 -9.42 -10.91 5.29
C SER A 53 -9.13 -11.53 6.66
N SER A 54 -9.50 -10.84 7.73
CA SER A 54 -9.44 -11.42 9.07
C SER A 54 -10.70 -12.25 9.29
N GLU A 55 -10.57 -13.57 9.47
CA GLU A 55 -11.66 -14.35 10.05
C GLU A 55 -11.99 -13.81 11.44
N PRO A 56 -13.29 -13.76 11.81
CA PRO A 56 -13.64 -13.31 13.14
C PRO A 56 -12.99 -14.22 14.18
N PRO A 57 -12.43 -13.66 15.27
CA PRO A 57 -11.76 -14.44 16.29
C PRO A 57 -12.74 -15.43 16.92
N VAL A 58 -12.18 -16.54 17.42
CA VAL A 58 -12.90 -17.48 18.29
C VAL A 58 -13.68 -16.69 19.34
N LYS A 59 -14.99 -16.94 19.45
CA LYS A 59 -15.80 -16.29 20.48
C LYS A 59 -15.28 -16.72 21.84
N LEU A 60 -14.67 -15.81 22.56
CA LEU A 60 -14.27 -16.04 23.94
C LEU A 60 -15.53 -15.97 24.82
N ASP A 61 -15.72 -16.98 25.66
CA ASP A 61 -16.76 -16.95 26.66
C ASP A 61 -16.30 -16.01 27.78
N SER A 62 -17.00 -14.86 27.92
CA SER A 62 -16.69 -13.88 28.96
C SER A 62 -17.00 -14.40 30.40
N SER A 63 -17.67 -15.55 30.51
CA SER A 63 -17.98 -16.22 31.76
C SER A 63 -17.04 -17.38 32.11
N ASP A 64 -16.01 -17.59 31.30
CA ASP A 64 -15.01 -18.65 31.51
C ASP A 64 -14.33 -18.44 32.88
N PRO A 65 -14.39 -19.39 33.83
CA PRO A 65 -13.82 -19.27 35.15
C PRO A 65 -12.30 -19.13 35.18
N ASP A 66 -11.60 -19.52 34.10
CA ASP A 66 -10.16 -19.36 33.98
C ASP A 66 -9.77 -17.96 33.48
N LEU A 67 -10.73 -17.14 33.06
CA LEU A 67 -10.53 -15.77 32.62
C LEU A 67 -10.42 -14.83 33.82
N LYS A 68 -9.20 -14.52 34.26
CA LYS A 68 -8.96 -13.61 35.41
C LYS A 68 -9.07 -12.15 34.95
N MET A 69 -10.26 -11.60 35.10
CA MET A 69 -10.49 -10.16 34.84
C MET A 69 -10.57 -9.37 36.15
N PRO A 70 -10.09 -8.12 36.18
CA PRO A 70 -10.35 -7.25 37.31
C PRO A 70 -11.84 -6.97 37.46
N GLU A 71 -12.31 -6.71 38.68
CA GLU A 71 -13.72 -6.42 38.95
C GLU A 71 -14.19 -5.21 38.12
N GLY A 72 -15.28 -5.39 37.39
CA GLY A 72 -15.79 -4.37 36.42
C GLY A 72 -15.06 -4.29 35.07
N GLY A 73 -14.11 -5.17 34.83
CA GLY A 73 -13.43 -5.25 33.54
C GLY A 73 -14.34 -5.78 32.45
N THR A 74 -14.20 -5.25 31.23
CA THR A 74 -14.84 -5.77 30.01
C THR A 74 -13.76 -6.21 29.03
N LEU A 75 -13.96 -7.37 28.39
CA LEU A 75 -13.08 -7.80 27.32
C LEU A 75 -13.26 -6.87 26.11
N ALA A 76 -12.17 -6.31 25.62
CA ALA A 76 -12.16 -5.72 24.30
C ALA A 76 -12.48 -6.78 23.24
N PRO A 77 -13.10 -6.41 22.11
CA PRO A 77 -13.25 -7.33 20.99
C PRO A 77 -11.91 -8.00 20.66
N GLY A 78 -11.93 -9.33 20.51
CA GLY A 78 -10.73 -10.06 20.12
C GLY A 78 -10.18 -9.52 18.80
N LYS A 79 -8.88 -9.24 18.76
CA LYS A 79 -8.18 -8.85 17.54
C LYS A 79 -7.40 -10.04 17.03
N VAL A 80 -7.78 -10.55 15.85
CA VAL A 80 -6.95 -11.53 15.14
C VAL A 80 -5.73 -10.79 14.61
N LEU A 81 -4.56 -11.25 14.97
CA LEU A 81 -3.32 -10.84 14.35
C LEU A 81 -3.06 -11.84 13.22
N ASP A 82 -3.17 -11.38 11.98
CA ASP A 82 -2.74 -12.19 10.85
C ASP A 82 -1.22 -12.40 10.92
N ILE A 83 -0.82 -13.66 10.85
CA ILE A 83 0.59 -13.99 10.69
C ILE A 83 0.88 -13.86 9.20
N ILE A 84 1.69 -12.86 8.83
CA ILE A 84 2.16 -12.67 7.47
C ILE A 84 3.58 -13.26 7.39
N GLN A 85 3.73 -14.31 6.60
CA GLN A 85 5.04 -14.81 6.23
C GLN A 85 5.48 -14.14 4.93
N VAL A 86 6.61 -13.44 4.97
CA VAL A 86 7.19 -12.78 3.80
C VAL A 86 8.49 -13.47 3.44
N VAL A 87 8.60 -13.89 2.18
CA VAL A 87 9.82 -14.42 1.58
C VAL A 87 10.16 -13.53 0.38
N GLU A 88 11.32 -12.95 0.39
CA GLU A 88 11.85 -12.12 -0.69
C GLU A 88 13.19 -12.69 -1.15
N ASP A 89 13.45 -12.73 -2.44
CA ASP A 89 14.76 -13.12 -2.95
C ASP A 89 15.82 -12.04 -2.68
N GLN A 90 17.11 -12.39 -2.75
CA GLN A 90 18.21 -11.49 -2.42
C GLN A 90 18.27 -10.23 -3.32
N GLY A 91 17.68 -10.28 -4.49
CA GLY A 91 17.60 -9.16 -5.44
C GLY A 91 16.34 -8.33 -5.28
N GLY A 92 15.38 -8.75 -4.47
CA GLY A 92 14.06 -8.14 -4.37
C GLY A 92 13.23 -8.29 -5.64
N GLU A 93 13.62 -9.23 -6.51
CA GLU A 93 12.99 -9.44 -7.82
C GLU A 93 11.61 -10.10 -7.70
N GLU A 94 11.46 -10.94 -6.69
CA GLU A 94 10.23 -11.63 -6.34
C GLU A 94 10.01 -11.59 -4.84
N ARG A 95 8.81 -11.22 -4.43
CA ARG A 95 8.36 -11.24 -3.04
C ARG A 95 7.09 -12.06 -2.94
N ARG A 96 7.07 -13.02 -2.03
CA ARG A 96 5.89 -13.81 -1.68
C ARG A 96 5.42 -13.43 -0.29
N GLU A 97 4.15 -13.18 -0.15
CA GLU A 97 3.46 -12.94 1.11
C GLU A 97 2.38 -14.00 1.28
N ASP A 98 2.49 -14.77 2.34
CA ASP A 98 1.51 -15.77 2.72
C ASP A 98 0.79 -15.30 3.98
N THR A 99 -0.50 -15.08 3.89
CA THR A 99 -1.40 -14.85 5.02
C THR A 99 -2.19 -16.11 5.34
N ASN A 100 -3.05 -16.06 6.35
CA ASN A 100 -3.97 -17.15 6.64
C ASN A 100 -5.01 -17.37 5.52
N ALA A 101 -5.39 -16.29 4.82
CA ALA A 101 -6.46 -16.29 3.83
C ALA A 101 -5.95 -16.26 2.38
N ASP A 102 -4.86 -15.55 2.11
CA ASP A 102 -4.39 -15.26 0.75
C ASP A 102 -2.90 -15.52 0.58
N ILE A 103 -2.51 -15.81 -0.65
CA ILE A 103 -1.12 -15.84 -1.10
C ILE A 103 -0.96 -14.75 -2.15
N LYS A 104 0.08 -13.90 -1.98
CA LYS A 104 0.41 -12.81 -2.90
C LYS A 104 1.86 -12.93 -3.37
N PHE A 105 2.06 -12.84 -4.68
CA PHE A 105 3.35 -12.70 -5.32
C PHE A 105 3.47 -11.29 -5.89
N ALA A 106 4.55 -10.60 -5.60
CA ALA A 106 4.93 -9.34 -6.21
C ALA A 106 6.21 -9.55 -7.01
N LEU A 107 6.14 -9.32 -8.32
CA LEU A 107 7.24 -9.52 -9.27
C LEU A 107 7.68 -8.15 -9.81
N GLN A 108 8.96 -7.83 -9.71
CA GLN A 108 9.49 -6.60 -10.31
C GLN A 108 9.36 -6.61 -11.83
N ALA A 109 8.98 -5.46 -12.40
CA ALA A 109 8.73 -5.35 -13.83
C ALA A 109 9.99 -5.57 -14.67
N GLU A 110 11.17 -5.19 -14.18
CA GLU A 110 12.44 -5.39 -14.90
C GLU A 110 12.79 -6.85 -15.13
N VAL A 111 12.35 -7.74 -14.24
CA VAL A 111 12.58 -9.19 -14.36
C VAL A 111 11.64 -9.82 -15.39
N LEU A 112 10.43 -9.28 -15.49
CA LEU A 112 9.41 -9.80 -16.37
C LEU A 112 9.51 -9.24 -17.78
N PHE A 113 9.79 -7.92 -17.91
CA PHE A 113 9.65 -7.16 -19.14
C PHE A 113 10.90 -6.36 -19.47
N GLY A 114 11.07 -6.03 -20.73
CA GLY A 114 12.00 -4.99 -21.15
C GLY A 114 11.54 -3.59 -20.70
N LYS A 115 12.45 -2.61 -20.77
CA LYS A 115 12.14 -1.22 -20.44
C LYS A 115 10.96 -0.72 -21.28
N ASP A 116 10.01 -0.08 -20.64
CA ASP A 116 8.79 0.50 -21.24
C ASP A 116 8.03 -0.48 -22.14
N SER A 117 7.97 -1.75 -21.74
CA SER A 117 7.39 -2.85 -22.50
C SER A 117 6.50 -3.72 -21.62
N ALA A 118 5.55 -4.39 -22.26
CA ALA A 118 4.74 -5.46 -21.70
C ALA A 118 5.06 -6.83 -22.33
N LYS A 119 6.14 -6.93 -23.10
CA LYS A 119 6.57 -8.20 -23.71
C LYS A 119 7.35 -9.02 -22.69
N LEU A 120 6.85 -10.18 -22.34
CA LEU A 120 7.49 -11.11 -21.40
C LEU A 120 8.78 -11.71 -22.00
N SER A 121 9.79 -11.88 -21.12
CA SER A 121 10.99 -12.66 -21.42
C SER A 121 10.72 -14.17 -21.29
N ALA A 122 11.59 -15.00 -21.84
CA ALA A 122 11.48 -16.46 -21.65
C ALA A 122 11.61 -16.87 -20.17
N ALA A 123 12.51 -16.23 -19.43
CA ALA A 123 12.68 -16.44 -17.99
C ALA A 123 11.42 -16.04 -17.19
N ALA A 124 10.78 -14.94 -17.58
CA ALA A 124 9.53 -14.48 -16.98
C ALA A 124 8.42 -15.54 -17.14
N ASN A 125 8.28 -16.13 -18.31
CA ASN A 125 7.27 -17.17 -18.55
C ASN A 125 7.42 -18.35 -17.58
N SER A 126 8.65 -18.78 -17.31
CA SER A 126 8.91 -19.89 -16.35
C SER A 126 8.53 -19.51 -14.92
N ARG A 127 8.83 -18.28 -14.48
CA ARG A 127 8.45 -17.77 -13.15
C ARG A 127 6.93 -17.68 -13.00
N ILE A 128 6.24 -17.14 -13.99
CA ILE A 128 4.77 -17.04 -13.99
C ILE A 128 4.11 -18.44 -14.04
N ALA A 129 4.69 -19.38 -14.78
CA ALA A 129 4.19 -20.76 -14.80
C ALA A 129 4.32 -21.45 -13.44
N ALA A 130 5.37 -21.16 -12.66
CA ALA A 130 5.52 -21.66 -11.29
C ALA A 130 4.42 -21.12 -10.37
N ILE A 131 4.06 -19.83 -10.50
CA ILE A 131 2.91 -19.25 -9.79
C ILE A 131 1.62 -19.95 -10.23
N GLY A 132 1.43 -20.23 -11.53
CA GLY A 132 0.29 -21.02 -12.03
C GLY A 132 0.20 -22.40 -11.41
N ALA A 133 1.33 -23.08 -11.16
CA ALA A 133 1.36 -24.35 -10.45
C ALA A 133 0.93 -24.21 -8.98
N GLU A 134 1.35 -23.13 -8.31
CA GLU A 134 0.92 -22.85 -6.92
C GLU A 134 -0.59 -22.55 -6.87
N ILE A 135 -1.15 -21.77 -7.80
CA ILE A 135 -2.59 -21.52 -7.90
C ILE A 135 -3.37 -22.85 -7.97
N LYS A 136 -2.90 -23.79 -8.79
CA LYS A 136 -3.51 -25.14 -8.88
C LYS A 136 -3.41 -25.91 -7.57
N LYS A 137 -2.25 -25.89 -6.93
CA LYS A 137 -2.01 -26.57 -5.66
C LYS A 137 -2.95 -26.07 -4.56
N GLN A 138 -3.25 -24.77 -4.58
CA GLN A 138 -4.18 -24.13 -3.64
C GLN A 138 -5.66 -24.32 -4.05
N ASN A 139 -5.96 -24.94 -5.19
CA ASN A 139 -7.30 -25.06 -5.76
C ASN A 139 -8.02 -23.70 -5.90
N ALA A 140 -7.27 -22.62 -6.09
CA ALA A 140 -7.81 -21.29 -6.19
C ALA A 140 -8.61 -21.11 -7.48
N THR A 141 -9.85 -20.62 -7.37
CA THR A 141 -10.76 -20.38 -8.49
C THR A 141 -10.83 -18.92 -8.91
N LYS A 142 -10.29 -18.03 -8.09
CA LYS A 142 -10.20 -16.59 -8.36
C LYS A 142 -8.77 -16.13 -8.19
N VAL A 143 -8.27 -15.39 -9.18
CA VAL A 143 -6.91 -14.82 -9.17
C VAL A 143 -7.00 -13.36 -9.55
N ARG A 144 -6.33 -12.50 -8.80
CA ARG A 144 -6.16 -11.08 -9.12
C ARG A 144 -4.77 -10.87 -9.71
N VAL A 145 -4.70 -10.11 -10.80
CA VAL A 145 -3.44 -9.73 -11.44
C VAL A 145 -3.44 -8.22 -11.61
N PHE A 146 -2.64 -7.54 -10.82
CA PHE A 146 -2.60 -6.08 -10.77
C PHE A 146 -1.22 -5.56 -11.18
N GLY A 147 -1.21 -4.60 -12.10
CA GLY A 147 0.01 -3.96 -12.57
C GLY A 147 0.17 -2.57 -11.97
N PHE A 148 1.41 -2.18 -11.67
CA PHE A 148 1.78 -0.90 -11.08
C PHE A 148 3.00 -0.33 -11.79
N THR A 149 3.15 1.01 -11.75
CA THR A 149 4.33 1.74 -12.22
C THR A 149 4.90 2.60 -11.09
N ASP A 150 6.06 3.18 -11.35
CA ASP A 150 6.53 4.33 -10.58
C ASP A 150 5.82 5.62 -11.04
N ASN A 151 6.24 6.76 -10.49
CA ASN A 151 5.69 8.08 -10.81
C ASN A 151 6.45 8.82 -11.94
N LEU A 152 7.26 8.12 -12.73
CA LEU A 152 7.98 8.74 -13.84
C LEU A 152 7.15 8.70 -15.12
N GLY A 153 7.08 9.83 -15.81
CA GLY A 153 6.32 9.99 -17.05
C GLY A 153 4.91 10.51 -16.82
N SER A 154 3.99 10.22 -17.75
CA SER A 154 2.59 10.61 -17.59
C SER A 154 1.78 9.51 -16.92
N SER A 155 0.88 9.88 -16.01
CA SER A 155 -0.04 8.95 -15.33
C SER A 155 -0.85 8.12 -16.34
N ALA A 156 -1.36 8.75 -17.41
CA ALA A 156 -2.11 8.05 -18.46
C ALA A 156 -1.29 6.95 -19.16
N HIS A 157 0.01 7.18 -19.39
CA HIS A 157 0.90 6.16 -19.94
C HIS A 157 1.13 5.03 -18.92
N GLY A 158 1.34 5.38 -17.65
CA GLY A 158 1.47 4.43 -16.55
C GLY A 158 0.25 3.51 -16.42
N ASP A 159 -0.96 4.07 -16.50
CA ASP A 159 -2.21 3.31 -16.44
C ASP A 159 -2.31 2.28 -17.57
N VAL A 160 -2.01 2.69 -18.80
CA VAL A 160 -2.02 1.80 -19.96
C VAL A 160 -0.95 0.72 -19.85
N LEU A 161 0.30 1.08 -19.52
CA LEU A 161 1.42 0.15 -19.43
C LEU A 161 1.22 -0.88 -18.32
N SER A 162 0.76 -0.44 -17.14
CA SER A 162 0.48 -1.33 -16.02
C SER A 162 -0.60 -2.36 -16.35
N LYS A 163 -1.67 -1.93 -17.05
CA LYS A 163 -2.72 -2.83 -17.52
C LYS A 163 -2.21 -3.84 -18.55
N GLN A 164 -1.43 -3.40 -19.54
CA GLN A 164 -0.83 -4.28 -20.55
C GLN A 164 0.09 -5.33 -19.92
N ARG A 165 0.87 -4.97 -18.89
CA ARG A 165 1.73 -5.87 -18.13
C ARG A 165 0.92 -6.92 -17.36
N ALA A 166 -0.16 -6.49 -16.71
CA ALA A 166 -1.07 -7.41 -16.03
C ALA A 166 -1.73 -8.40 -17.02
N ASP A 167 -2.17 -7.92 -18.19
CA ASP A 167 -2.75 -8.76 -19.26
C ASP A 167 -1.73 -9.80 -19.78
N ALA A 168 -0.46 -9.40 -19.95
CA ALA A 168 0.60 -10.30 -20.40
C ALA A 168 0.87 -11.43 -19.38
N VAL A 169 0.91 -11.12 -18.08
CA VAL A 169 1.05 -12.11 -17.01
C VAL A 169 -0.17 -13.03 -16.98
N GLN A 170 -1.37 -12.49 -17.05
CA GLN A 170 -2.61 -13.28 -17.08
C GLN A 170 -2.61 -14.29 -18.24
N SER A 171 -2.15 -13.90 -19.41
CA SER A 171 -2.12 -14.79 -20.60
C SER A 171 -1.30 -16.07 -20.36
N VAL A 172 -0.18 -15.97 -19.63
CA VAL A 172 0.63 -17.12 -19.25
C VAL A 172 -0.05 -17.92 -18.14
N LEU A 173 -0.65 -17.26 -17.15
CA LEU A 173 -1.37 -17.93 -16.07
C LEU A 173 -2.55 -18.74 -16.59
N VAL A 174 -3.35 -18.20 -17.53
CA VAL A 174 -4.46 -18.95 -18.15
C VAL A 174 -3.98 -20.24 -18.78
N THR A 175 -2.86 -20.20 -19.51
CA THR A 175 -2.26 -21.39 -20.12
C THR A 175 -1.83 -22.41 -19.05
N SER A 176 -1.32 -21.92 -17.92
CA SER A 176 -0.84 -22.76 -16.82
C SER A 176 -1.96 -23.31 -15.94
N THR A 177 -3.02 -22.52 -15.66
CA THR A 177 -4.09 -22.91 -14.71
C THR A 177 -5.28 -23.59 -15.38
N GLY A 178 -5.56 -23.30 -16.65
CA GLY A 178 -6.72 -23.79 -17.38
C GLY A 178 -7.96 -22.90 -17.20
N ALA A 179 -9.09 -23.34 -17.77
CA ALA A 179 -10.32 -22.54 -17.90
C ALA A 179 -11.16 -22.41 -16.61
N SER A 180 -10.82 -23.11 -15.55
CA SER A 180 -11.60 -23.11 -14.30
C SER A 180 -11.32 -21.91 -13.38
N VAL A 181 -10.30 -21.11 -13.71
CA VAL A 181 -9.87 -19.95 -12.91
C VAL A 181 -10.41 -18.66 -13.51
N THR A 182 -11.04 -17.84 -12.68
CA THR A 182 -11.51 -16.50 -13.04
C THR A 182 -10.42 -15.48 -12.67
N PHE A 183 -10.11 -14.58 -13.60
CA PHE A 183 -9.09 -13.56 -13.40
C PHE A 183 -9.73 -12.16 -13.28
N GLU A 184 -9.33 -11.43 -12.25
CA GLU A 184 -9.55 -9.99 -12.14
C GLU A 184 -8.25 -9.27 -12.51
N ILE A 185 -8.28 -8.41 -13.54
CA ILE A 185 -7.08 -7.78 -14.09
C ILE A 185 -7.24 -6.28 -14.06
N ARG A 186 -6.30 -5.58 -13.42
CA ARG A 186 -6.28 -4.12 -13.35
C ARG A 186 -4.88 -3.56 -13.56
N GLY A 187 -4.82 -2.40 -14.18
CA GLY A 187 -3.65 -1.53 -14.17
C GLY A 187 -3.96 -0.35 -13.27
N TYR A 188 -3.12 -0.12 -12.29
CA TYR A 188 -3.27 0.98 -11.34
C TYR A 188 -2.26 2.12 -11.57
N GLY A 189 -1.40 1.99 -12.58
CA GLY A 189 -0.40 3.00 -12.85
C GLY A 189 0.45 3.28 -11.61
N GLU A 190 0.64 4.54 -11.27
CA GLU A 190 1.41 5.02 -10.13
C GLU A 190 0.64 5.04 -8.80
N GLN A 191 -0.61 4.63 -8.82
CA GLN A 191 -1.42 4.50 -7.60
C GLN A 191 -0.87 3.37 -6.73
N TYR A 192 -1.06 3.47 -5.42
CA TYR A 192 -0.64 2.46 -4.44
C TYR A 192 0.87 2.15 -4.44
N PRO A 193 1.74 3.15 -4.26
CA PRO A 193 3.17 2.92 -4.10
C PRO A 193 3.46 2.16 -2.80
N ILE A 194 4.37 1.18 -2.86
CA ILE A 194 4.83 0.40 -1.69
C ILE A 194 6.19 0.86 -1.18
N ALA A 195 6.83 1.80 -1.88
CA ALA A 195 8.12 2.37 -1.53
C ALA A 195 8.22 3.82 -2.01
N ASP A 196 9.19 4.56 -1.48
CA ASP A 196 9.42 5.95 -1.82
C ASP A 196 9.87 6.13 -3.29
N ASN A 197 9.10 6.86 -4.08
CA ASN A 197 9.38 7.17 -5.47
C ASN A 197 10.55 8.17 -5.66
N SER A 198 11.07 8.79 -4.60
CA SER A 198 12.22 9.69 -4.69
C SER A 198 13.52 8.95 -4.97
N THR A 199 13.60 7.65 -4.62
CA THR A 199 14.76 6.80 -4.84
C THR A 199 14.56 5.84 -6.00
N GLU A 200 15.63 5.41 -6.69
CA GLU A 200 15.52 4.41 -7.75
C GLU A 200 15.15 3.03 -7.20
N GLU A 201 15.67 2.68 -6.03
CA GLU A 201 15.32 1.43 -5.33
C GLU A 201 13.82 1.38 -5.00
N GLY A 202 13.26 2.49 -4.55
CA GLY A 202 11.83 2.57 -4.28
C GLY A 202 10.99 2.51 -5.57
N ARG A 203 11.40 3.22 -6.62
CA ARG A 203 10.74 3.13 -7.93
C ARG A 203 10.77 1.71 -8.51
N LYS A 204 11.87 0.97 -8.37
CA LYS A 204 11.92 -0.45 -8.77
C LYS A 204 10.88 -1.30 -8.07
N LYS A 205 10.70 -1.11 -6.76
CA LYS A 205 9.66 -1.81 -5.98
C LYS A 205 8.26 -1.43 -6.44
N ASN A 206 8.05 -0.18 -6.83
CA ASN A 206 6.76 0.30 -7.33
C ASN A 206 6.43 -0.24 -8.72
N ARG A 207 7.44 -0.40 -9.61
CA ARG A 207 7.28 -1.04 -10.92
C ARG A 207 7.14 -2.56 -10.76
N ARG A 208 5.92 -3.03 -10.52
CA ARG A 208 5.65 -4.44 -10.20
C ARG A 208 4.35 -4.95 -10.83
N VAL A 209 4.24 -6.27 -10.88
CA VAL A 209 2.96 -6.97 -11.08
C VAL A 209 2.70 -7.83 -9.87
N GLU A 210 1.52 -7.70 -9.29
CA GLU A 210 1.06 -8.52 -8.18
C GLU A 210 0.08 -9.58 -8.68
N VAL A 211 0.26 -10.82 -8.22
CA VAL A 211 -0.66 -11.94 -8.43
C VAL A 211 -1.11 -12.42 -7.06
N SER A 212 -2.40 -12.33 -6.76
CA SER A 212 -2.94 -12.79 -5.49
C SER A 212 -4.13 -13.72 -5.67
N PHE A 213 -4.25 -14.68 -4.78
CA PHE A 213 -5.33 -15.69 -4.79
C PHE A 213 -5.56 -16.25 -3.40
N PRO A 214 -6.78 -16.73 -3.10
CA PRO A 214 -7.10 -17.38 -1.84
C PRO A 214 -6.21 -18.58 -1.58
N ARG A 215 -5.78 -18.74 -0.33
CA ARG A 215 -5.12 -19.94 0.15
C ARG A 215 -6.14 -21.07 0.24
N GLY A 216 -5.80 -22.25 -0.28
CA GLY A 216 -6.63 -23.44 -0.10
C GLY A 216 -6.64 -23.88 1.35
N GLU A 217 -7.80 -24.33 1.81
CA GLU A 217 -7.88 -25.04 3.09
C GLU A 217 -7.04 -26.32 2.99
N GLY A 218 -6.02 -26.44 3.86
CA GLY A 218 -5.11 -27.57 3.92
C GLY A 218 -5.73 -28.79 4.60
#